data_c5a5862e89e7292acc960e30eb6d5503
#
_entry.id   c5a5862e89e7292acc960e30eb6d5503
#
_cell.length_a   1.000
_cell.length_b   1.000
_cell.length_c   1.000
_cell.angle_alpha   90.00
_cell.angle_beta   90.00
_cell.angle_gamma   90.00
#
_symmetry.space_group_name_H-M   'P 1'
#
loop_
_entity.id
_entity.type
_entity.pdbx_description
1 polymer ?
#
loop_
_entity_poly.entity_id
_entity_poly.type
_entity_poly.pdbx_seq_one_letter_code
_entity_poly.pdbx_strand_id
1 'polypeptide(L)'
;MNVLEIVLKAISERKGEDIIEYDVSMVTPFVDTMIVASSSNLRQNNAIATNIREKLKDANYTGEIRQEGDSNSRWILIDLKDIVVHLFVEEERHVYNLD
;
A
#
# COMPACT_ATOMS: atom_id res chain seq x y z
N MET A 1 -16.32 7.73 2.16
CA MET A 1 -15.03 7.50 1.45
C MET A 1 -14.98 6.12 0.86
N ASN A 2 -14.46 5.98 -0.34
CA ASN A 2 -14.25 4.66 -0.90
C ASN A 2 -12.90 4.09 -0.42
N VAL A 3 -12.68 2.81 -0.69
CA VAL A 3 -11.48 2.10 -0.21
C VAL A 3 -10.20 2.74 -0.73
N LEU A 4 -10.18 3.13 -2.00
CA LEU A 4 -9.00 3.77 -2.60
C LEU A 4 -8.63 5.06 -1.86
N GLU A 5 -9.62 5.91 -1.59
CA GLU A 5 -9.38 7.17 -0.87
C GLU A 5 -8.88 6.92 0.55
N ILE A 6 -9.42 5.91 1.24
CA ILE A 6 -8.99 5.55 2.58
C ILE A 6 -7.52 5.14 2.57
N VAL A 7 -7.13 4.30 1.62
CA VAL A 7 -5.76 3.81 1.49
C VAL A 7 -4.80 4.96 1.19
N LEU A 8 -5.12 5.81 0.22
CA LEU A 8 -4.26 6.93 -0.15
C LEU A 8 -4.08 7.91 1.02
N LYS A 9 -5.15 8.19 1.74
CA LYS A 9 -5.09 9.06 2.90
C LYS A 9 -4.26 8.43 4.01
N ALA A 10 -4.43 7.14 4.26
CA ALA A 10 -3.67 6.43 5.30
C ALA A 10 -2.17 6.47 5.03
N ILE A 11 -1.76 6.35 3.77
CA ILE A 11 -0.36 6.44 3.38
C ILE A 11 0.17 7.85 3.64
N SER A 12 -0.58 8.87 3.23
CA SER A 12 -0.17 10.27 3.41
C SER A 12 -0.08 10.67 4.87
N GLU A 13 -0.99 10.18 5.71
CA GLU A 13 -0.97 10.46 7.15
C GLU A 13 0.31 10.02 7.84
N ARG A 14 0.94 8.98 7.33
CA ARG A 14 2.21 8.46 7.85
C ARG A 14 3.39 8.86 6.99
N LYS A 15 3.25 9.94 6.23
CA LYS A 15 4.34 10.55 5.46
C LYS A 15 4.90 9.67 4.35
N GLY A 16 4.08 8.79 3.80
CA GLY A 16 4.47 8.02 2.61
C GLY A 16 4.81 8.98 1.47
N GLU A 17 5.83 8.64 0.69
CA GLU A 17 6.33 9.48 -0.38
C GLU A 17 6.18 8.80 -1.74
N ASP A 18 6.25 9.62 -2.79
CA ASP A 18 6.20 9.15 -4.18
C ASP A 18 5.05 8.18 -4.43
N ILE A 19 3.87 8.58 -3.97
CA ILE A 19 2.67 7.76 -4.10
C ILE A 19 2.23 7.79 -5.56
N ILE A 20 2.21 6.61 -6.19
CA ILE A 20 1.77 6.47 -7.57
C ILE A 20 0.62 5.48 -7.62
N GLU A 21 -0.43 5.87 -8.31
CA GLU A 21 -1.60 5.03 -8.52
C GLU A 21 -1.61 4.60 -9.99
N TYR A 22 -1.63 3.29 -10.21
CA TYR A 22 -1.70 2.71 -11.55
C TYR A 22 -3.05 2.07 -11.77
N ASP A 23 -3.70 2.41 -12.87
CA ASP A 23 -4.88 1.68 -13.32
C ASP A 23 -4.39 0.45 -14.07
N VAL A 24 -4.61 -0.72 -13.50
CA VAL A 24 -4.17 -1.99 -14.10
C VAL A 24 -5.36 -2.85 -14.56
N SER A 25 -6.55 -2.27 -14.58
CA SER A 25 -7.78 -2.99 -14.95
C SER A 25 -7.74 -3.58 -16.35
N MET A 26 -6.99 -2.95 -17.26
CA MET A 26 -6.83 -3.44 -18.62
C MET A 26 -5.68 -4.44 -18.78
N VAL A 27 -4.87 -4.62 -17.74
CA VAL A 27 -3.72 -5.52 -17.76
C VAL A 27 -4.08 -6.87 -17.15
N THR A 28 -4.88 -6.85 -16.10
CA THR A 28 -5.29 -8.07 -15.39
C THR A 28 -6.76 -7.97 -14.97
N PRO A 29 -7.52 -9.07 -15.07
CA PRO A 29 -8.90 -9.08 -14.60
C PRO A 29 -9.02 -9.20 -13.08
N PHE A 30 -7.90 -9.40 -12.36
CA PHE A 30 -7.94 -9.70 -10.93
C PHE A 30 -7.75 -8.46 -10.05
N VAL A 31 -7.14 -7.41 -10.57
CA VAL A 31 -6.83 -6.18 -9.82
C VAL A 31 -7.17 -4.98 -10.68
N ASP A 32 -7.84 -4.00 -10.10
CA ASP A 32 -8.17 -2.76 -10.81
C ASP A 32 -7.11 -1.70 -10.63
N THR A 33 -6.56 -1.57 -9.43
CA THR A 33 -5.63 -0.50 -9.08
C THR A 33 -4.44 -1.05 -8.32
N MET A 34 -3.26 -0.59 -8.69
CA MET A 34 -2.03 -0.85 -7.95
C MET A 34 -1.50 0.48 -7.42
N ILE A 35 -1.18 0.51 -6.13
CA ILE A 35 -0.60 1.68 -5.49
C ILE A 35 0.82 1.35 -5.09
N VAL A 36 1.75 2.25 -5.38
CA VAL A 36 3.14 2.12 -4.97
C VAL A 36 3.50 3.36 -4.15
N ALA A 37 4.08 3.16 -3.00
CA ALA A 37 4.53 4.26 -2.15
C ALA A 37 5.86 3.90 -1.51
N SER A 38 6.60 4.92 -1.14
CA SER A 38 7.92 4.79 -0.55
C SER A 38 7.95 5.29 0.88
N SER A 39 8.86 4.74 1.66
CA SER A 39 9.15 5.21 3.02
C SER A 39 10.65 5.37 3.19
N SER A 40 11.06 6.07 4.24
CA SER A 40 12.47 6.33 4.51
C SER A 40 13.17 5.21 5.27
N ASN A 41 12.42 4.37 5.97
CA ASN A 41 12.99 3.31 6.81
C ASN A 41 11.95 2.24 7.11
N LEU A 42 12.42 1.14 7.73
CA LEU A 42 11.56 0.01 8.07
C LEU A 42 10.42 0.38 9.01
N ARG A 43 10.72 1.20 10.01
CA ARG A 43 9.72 1.60 11.00
C ARG A 43 8.57 2.36 10.34
N GLN A 44 8.89 3.30 9.46
CA GLN A 44 7.87 4.07 8.74
C GLN A 44 7.08 3.17 7.79
N ASN A 45 7.77 2.28 7.09
CA ASN A 45 7.10 1.37 6.15
C ASN A 45 6.04 0.52 6.87
N ASN A 46 6.41 -0.01 8.03
CA ASN A 46 5.48 -0.78 8.84
C ASN A 46 4.35 0.09 9.41
N ALA A 47 4.65 1.33 9.79
CA ALA A 47 3.64 2.26 10.32
C ALA A 47 2.59 2.59 9.23
N ILE A 48 3.02 2.74 7.99
CA ILE A 48 2.10 2.97 6.87
C ILE A 48 1.17 1.76 6.71
N ALA A 49 1.74 0.56 6.69
CA ALA A 49 0.96 -0.68 6.55
C ALA A 49 -0.07 -0.81 7.67
N THR A 50 0.35 -0.57 8.90
CA THR A 50 -0.52 -0.62 10.07
C THR A 50 -1.65 0.41 9.96
N ASN A 51 -1.32 1.62 9.53
CA ASN A 51 -2.32 2.69 9.41
C ASN A 51 -3.36 2.36 8.33
N ILE A 52 -2.95 1.75 7.24
CA ILE A 52 -3.88 1.31 6.20
C ILE A 52 -4.89 0.32 6.80
N ARG A 53 -4.40 -0.70 7.50
CA ARG A 53 -5.28 -1.70 8.11
C ARG A 53 -6.21 -1.09 9.15
N GLU A 54 -5.70 -0.21 10.01
CA GLU A 54 -6.50 0.44 11.03
C GLU A 54 -7.60 1.32 10.44
N LYS A 55 -7.27 2.10 9.42
CA LYS A 55 -8.25 2.99 8.80
C LYS A 55 -9.33 2.23 8.05
N LEU A 56 -8.98 1.12 7.42
CA LEU A 56 -9.96 0.26 6.78
C LEU A 56 -10.90 -0.35 7.81
N LYS A 57 -10.36 -0.79 8.94
CA LYS A 57 -11.16 -1.34 10.03
C LYS A 57 -12.10 -0.28 10.60
N ASP A 58 -11.61 0.94 10.83
CA ASP A 58 -12.40 2.04 11.35
C ASP A 58 -13.54 2.41 10.39
N ALA A 59 -13.35 2.21 9.10
CA ALA A 59 -14.36 2.48 8.08
C ALA A 59 -15.30 1.29 7.84
N ASN A 60 -15.22 0.26 8.68
CA ASN A 60 -16.04 -0.95 8.58
C ASN A 60 -15.82 -1.74 7.29
N TYR A 61 -14.58 -1.75 6.80
CA TYR A 61 -14.24 -2.56 5.64
C TYR A 61 -14.43 -4.04 5.98
N THR A 62 -15.22 -4.73 5.20
CA THR A 62 -15.57 -6.14 5.44
C THR A 62 -14.81 -7.11 4.54
N GLY A 63 -14.04 -6.60 3.58
CA GLY A 63 -13.25 -7.43 2.69
C GLY A 63 -12.04 -8.03 3.40
N GLU A 64 -11.42 -9.00 2.75
CA GLU A 64 -10.20 -9.62 3.24
C GLU A 64 -9.02 -8.65 3.08
N ILE A 65 -8.17 -8.60 4.08
CA ILE A 65 -6.91 -7.85 4.03
C ILE A 65 -5.78 -8.87 4.16
N ARG A 66 -5.01 -9.04 3.10
CA ARG A 66 -3.88 -9.97 3.10
C ARG A 66 -2.60 -9.16 3.05
N GLN A 67 -1.68 -9.45 3.96
CA GLN A 67 -0.41 -8.77 4.00
C GLN A 67 0.74 -9.76 3.87
N GLU A 68 1.70 -9.43 3.01
CA GLU A 68 2.97 -10.11 2.95
C GLU A 68 4.05 -9.14 3.40
N GLY A 69 4.97 -9.62 4.21
CA GLY A 69 5.98 -8.78 4.83
C GLY A 69 5.57 -8.33 6.22
N ASP A 70 6.55 -7.94 7.00
CA ASP A 70 6.36 -7.55 8.41
C ASP A 70 7.20 -6.30 8.74
N SER A 71 7.39 -6.03 10.04
CA SER A 71 8.13 -4.86 10.49
C SER A 71 9.61 -4.85 10.08
N ASN A 72 10.14 -6.00 9.66
CA ASN A 72 11.53 -6.13 9.22
C ASN A 72 11.65 -6.17 7.70
N SER A 73 10.55 -6.04 6.98
CA SER A 73 10.54 -6.16 5.53
C SER A 73 10.69 -4.81 4.87
N ARG A 74 11.57 -4.75 3.88
CA ARG A 74 11.77 -3.54 3.06
C ARG A 74 10.69 -3.37 2.01
N TRP A 75 9.91 -4.41 1.79
CA TRP A 75 8.80 -4.43 0.85
C TRP A 75 7.62 -5.10 1.53
N ILE A 76 6.52 -4.35 1.71
CA ILE A 76 5.28 -4.86 2.26
C ILE A 76 4.22 -4.80 1.17
N LEU A 77 3.51 -5.91 0.99
CA LEU A 77 2.39 -5.98 0.06
C LEU A 77 1.11 -6.07 0.87
N ILE A 78 0.14 -5.23 0.53
CA ILE A 78 -1.20 -5.32 1.10
C ILE A 78 -2.17 -5.58 -0.05
N ASP A 79 -2.80 -6.73 -0.02
CA ASP A 79 -3.74 -7.17 -1.05
C ASP A 79 -5.17 -7.04 -0.53
N LEU A 80 -5.94 -6.19 -1.17
CA LEU A 80 -7.34 -5.94 -0.85
C LEU A 80 -8.28 -6.48 -1.93
N LYS A 81 -7.77 -7.36 -2.78
CA LYS A 81 -8.46 -7.97 -3.92
C LYS A 81 -8.48 -7.04 -5.14
N ASP A 82 -9.27 -5.97 -5.11
CA ASP A 82 -9.35 -5.05 -6.27
C ASP A 82 -8.22 -4.02 -6.26
N ILE A 83 -7.61 -3.82 -5.11
CA ILE A 83 -6.51 -2.87 -4.92
C ILE A 83 -5.35 -3.60 -4.29
N VAL A 84 -4.17 -3.43 -4.86
CA VAL A 84 -2.93 -3.97 -4.30
C VAL A 84 -2.01 -2.81 -3.99
N VAL A 85 -1.47 -2.79 -2.78
CA VAL A 85 -0.59 -1.72 -2.30
C VAL A 85 0.81 -2.28 -2.10
N HIS A 86 1.80 -1.64 -2.72
CA HIS A 86 3.21 -1.97 -2.54
C HIS A 86 3.87 -0.83 -1.77
N LEU A 87 4.43 -1.17 -0.62
CA LEU A 87 5.13 -0.21 0.23
C LEU A 87 6.60 -0.59 0.27
N PHE A 88 7.45 0.28 -0.23
CA PHE A 88 8.89 0.04 -0.29
C PHE A 88 9.65 1.01 0.58
N VAL A 89 10.66 0.52 1.28
CA VAL A 89 11.72 1.39 1.75
C VAL A 89 12.41 1.90 0.48
N GLU A 90 12.71 3.17 0.42
CA GLU A 90 13.12 3.89 -0.79
C GLU A 90 14.16 3.14 -1.64
N GLU A 91 15.16 2.55 -1.00
CA GLU A 91 16.21 1.81 -1.69
C GLU A 91 15.68 0.62 -2.48
N GLU A 92 14.69 -0.11 -1.92
CA GLU A 92 14.12 -1.28 -2.58
C GLU A 92 13.30 -0.90 -3.80
N ARG A 93 12.67 0.27 -3.79
CA ARG A 93 11.91 0.76 -4.92
C ARG A 93 12.79 0.94 -6.15
N HIS A 94 14.00 1.46 -5.94
CA HIS A 94 14.97 1.61 -7.02
C HIS A 94 15.47 0.27 -7.54
N VAL A 95 15.69 -0.69 -6.65
CA VAL A 95 16.13 -2.04 -7.03
C VAL A 95 15.13 -2.70 -7.99
N TYR A 96 13.85 -2.52 -7.73
CA TYR A 96 12.80 -3.13 -8.57
C TYR A 96 12.34 -2.22 -9.71
N ASN A 97 12.93 -1.03 -9.83
CA ASN A 97 12.66 -0.11 -10.93
C ASN A 97 11.16 0.23 -11.07
N LEU A 98 10.53 0.57 -9.96
CA LEU A 98 9.09 0.85 -9.91
C LEU A 98 8.76 2.34 -9.87
N ASP A 99 9.65 3.16 -10.34
CA ASP A 99 9.43 4.63 -10.39
C ASP A 99 8.61 5.05 -11.61
#